data_073a3417dafcf604b00a873c453825c6
#
_entry.id   073a3417dafcf604b00a873c453825c6
#
_cell.length_a   1.000
_cell.length_b   1.000
_cell.length_c   1.000
_cell.angle_alpha   90.00
_cell.angle_beta   90.00
_cell.angle_gamma   90.00
#
_symmetry.space_group_name_H-M   'P 1'
#
loop_
_entity.id
_entity.type
_entity.pdbx_description
1 polymer ?
#
loop_
_entity_poly.entity_id
_entity_poly.type
_entity_poly.pdbx_seq_one_letter_code
_entity_poly.pdbx_strand_id
1 'polypeptide(L)'
;MTKKKNPTIKDIADIAEVSPATVSRVLNYDTSLNVPNETKKRVFEAAEELEYESPNAKKRKSKQSVIGFFSTYSVEEELEDVYYLAVRVAVEKYTTLNGIQIEMVGEHSSKELLNKVEGILCLGSFSEADINWLKKTRKPVIFMDTFRESDSFSSVLMDSRLGTNKAVTCLLENGHKDIGFIGGMDTPGEKDARQVVFEEKLSSLSLLNPEWVTLGEYTPQAGYDLFKELMTLDKAPTAIFIANDSMAVGCYKAAHELGLRIPEDISLIGFNDLASAEFLIPALTTIRLQIDYLVEVAITMLKRSIEKPLPYPIKVVIPPQLIKRESIKKI
;
A
#
# COMPACT_ATOMS: atom_id res chain seq x y z
N MET A 1 -20.08 34.29 -32.07
CA MET A 1 -19.88 32.97 -31.41
C MET A 1 -21.06 32.72 -30.48
N THR A 2 -22.03 31.93 -30.92
CA THR A 2 -23.24 31.57 -30.17
C THR A 2 -22.85 30.67 -29.00
N LYS A 3 -23.14 31.09 -27.76
CA LYS A 3 -22.97 30.26 -26.56
C LYS A 3 -23.80 28.97 -26.73
N LYS A 4 -23.13 27.82 -26.84
CA LYS A 4 -23.80 26.49 -26.78
C LYS A 4 -24.57 26.42 -25.45
N LYS A 5 -25.90 26.33 -25.56
CA LYS A 5 -26.79 26.20 -24.39
C LYS A 5 -26.50 24.86 -23.72
N ASN A 6 -26.18 24.84 -22.45
CA ASN A 6 -25.93 23.58 -21.73
C ASN A 6 -27.21 22.72 -21.76
N PRO A 7 -27.10 21.41 -22.06
CA PRO A 7 -28.22 20.51 -22.08
C PRO A 7 -28.92 20.45 -20.71
N THR A 8 -30.22 20.25 -20.71
CA THR A 8 -31.07 20.20 -19.51
C THR A 8 -31.71 18.81 -19.37
N ILE A 9 -32.25 18.53 -18.16
CA ILE A 9 -33.07 17.32 -17.93
C ILE A 9 -34.26 17.24 -18.91
N LYS A 10 -34.75 18.39 -19.37
CA LYS A 10 -35.83 18.46 -20.34
C LYS A 10 -35.40 17.98 -21.72
N ASP A 11 -34.19 18.36 -22.15
CA ASP A 11 -33.68 17.94 -23.45
C ASP A 11 -33.45 16.39 -23.48
N ILE A 12 -33.01 15.79 -22.35
CA ILE A 12 -32.88 14.33 -22.22
C ILE A 12 -34.30 13.69 -22.24
N ALA A 13 -35.26 14.29 -21.54
CA ALA A 13 -36.63 13.77 -21.47
C ALA A 13 -37.27 13.70 -22.85
N ASP A 14 -37.02 14.71 -23.67
CA ASP A 14 -37.54 14.80 -25.04
C ASP A 14 -36.92 13.71 -25.94
N ILE A 15 -35.59 13.45 -25.85
CA ILE A 15 -34.90 12.40 -26.61
C ILE A 15 -35.29 10.99 -26.13
N ALA A 16 -35.32 10.79 -24.81
CA ALA A 16 -35.64 9.48 -24.21
C ALA A 16 -37.14 9.17 -24.20
N GLU A 17 -38.01 10.10 -24.65
CA GLU A 17 -39.47 10.01 -24.64
C GLU A 17 -40.05 9.64 -23.28
N VAL A 18 -39.59 10.31 -22.23
CA VAL A 18 -40.04 10.11 -20.84
C VAL A 18 -40.26 11.45 -20.13
N SER A 19 -40.88 11.42 -18.95
CA SER A 19 -41.02 12.65 -18.15
C SER A 19 -39.70 13.15 -17.58
N PRO A 20 -39.49 14.46 -17.38
CA PRO A 20 -38.31 14.99 -16.70
C PRO A 20 -38.11 14.40 -15.30
N ALA A 21 -39.20 14.06 -14.59
CA ALA A 21 -39.16 13.41 -13.29
C ALA A 21 -38.55 11.99 -13.39
N THR A 22 -38.94 11.25 -14.44
CA THR A 22 -38.37 9.92 -14.72
C THR A 22 -36.86 10.01 -15.01
N VAL A 23 -36.43 10.96 -15.87
CA VAL A 23 -35.03 11.21 -16.16
C VAL A 23 -34.26 11.52 -14.87
N SER A 24 -34.77 12.43 -14.05
CA SER A 24 -34.11 12.81 -12.79
C SER A 24 -33.90 11.60 -11.85
N ARG A 25 -34.92 10.75 -11.71
CA ARG A 25 -34.86 9.57 -10.84
C ARG A 25 -33.95 8.48 -11.39
N VAL A 26 -33.97 8.25 -12.73
CA VAL A 26 -33.04 7.28 -13.37
C VAL A 26 -31.61 7.74 -13.23
N LEU A 27 -31.28 9.00 -13.51
CA LEU A 27 -29.92 9.54 -13.40
C LEU A 27 -29.40 9.61 -11.95
N ASN A 28 -30.28 9.64 -10.95
CA ASN A 28 -29.94 9.57 -9.53
C ASN A 28 -29.96 8.14 -8.97
N TYR A 29 -30.10 7.11 -9.82
CA TYR A 29 -30.13 5.69 -9.43
C TYR A 29 -31.18 5.37 -8.35
N ASP A 30 -32.35 5.98 -8.44
CA ASP A 30 -33.45 5.76 -7.49
C ASP A 30 -33.97 4.32 -7.60
N THR A 31 -33.65 3.49 -6.61
CA THR A 31 -34.03 2.07 -6.56
C THR A 31 -35.54 1.86 -6.36
N SER A 32 -36.27 2.87 -5.90
CA SER A 32 -37.74 2.80 -5.74
C SER A 32 -38.48 3.03 -7.06
N LEU A 33 -37.76 3.42 -8.14
CA LEU A 33 -38.35 3.69 -9.45
C LEU A 33 -38.55 2.39 -10.23
N ASN A 34 -39.80 2.01 -10.42
CA ASN A 34 -40.17 0.83 -11.21
C ASN A 34 -40.38 1.22 -12.68
N VAL A 35 -39.32 1.27 -13.47
CA VAL A 35 -39.35 1.46 -14.93
C VAL A 35 -38.61 0.34 -15.63
N PRO A 36 -39.01 -0.06 -16.85
CA PRO A 36 -38.33 -1.05 -17.64
C PRO A 36 -36.82 -0.72 -17.85
N ASN A 37 -35.98 -1.75 -17.93
CA ASN A 37 -34.55 -1.56 -18.19
C ASN A 37 -34.29 -0.87 -19.54
N GLU A 38 -35.12 -1.09 -20.52
CA GLU A 38 -35.11 -0.41 -21.82
C GLU A 38 -35.25 1.12 -21.66
N THR A 39 -36.17 1.56 -20.81
CA THR A 39 -36.39 2.99 -20.53
C THR A 39 -35.18 3.59 -19.79
N LYS A 40 -34.57 2.85 -18.84
CA LYS A 40 -33.35 3.30 -18.19
C LYS A 40 -32.21 3.46 -19.20
N LYS A 41 -32.05 2.49 -20.12
CA LYS A 41 -31.05 2.51 -21.18
C LYS A 41 -31.21 3.74 -22.07
N ARG A 42 -32.42 4.01 -22.59
CA ARG A 42 -32.68 5.21 -23.42
C ARG A 42 -32.35 6.52 -22.70
N VAL A 43 -32.63 6.62 -21.42
CA VAL A 43 -32.27 7.82 -20.62
C VAL A 43 -30.77 8.00 -20.51
N PHE A 44 -30.00 6.91 -20.29
CA PHE A 44 -28.54 7.00 -20.22
C PHE A 44 -27.92 7.32 -21.59
N GLU A 45 -28.40 6.69 -22.67
CA GLU A 45 -27.95 6.96 -24.04
C GLU A 45 -28.22 8.43 -24.44
N ALA A 46 -29.41 8.96 -24.16
CA ALA A 46 -29.74 10.36 -24.42
C ALA A 46 -28.88 11.33 -23.57
N ALA A 47 -28.58 10.98 -22.34
CA ALA A 47 -27.71 11.79 -21.49
C ALA A 47 -26.27 11.81 -22.00
N GLU A 48 -25.74 10.68 -22.52
CA GLU A 48 -24.42 10.54 -23.11
C GLU A 48 -24.33 11.31 -24.44
N GLU A 49 -25.31 11.16 -25.33
CA GLU A 49 -25.40 11.89 -26.62
C GLU A 49 -25.39 13.42 -26.43
N LEU A 50 -26.06 13.90 -25.41
CA LEU A 50 -26.13 15.33 -25.08
C LEU A 50 -24.92 15.80 -24.25
N GLU A 51 -23.98 14.93 -23.90
CA GLU A 51 -22.90 15.25 -22.94
C GLU A 51 -23.44 15.88 -21.65
N TYR A 52 -24.63 15.42 -21.18
CA TYR A 52 -25.30 16.00 -20.03
C TYR A 52 -24.60 15.59 -18.74
N GLU A 53 -24.14 16.58 -17.98
CA GLU A 53 -23.70 16.40 -16.60
C GLU A 53 -24.76 16.92 -15.63
N SER A 54 -25.20 16.06 -14.71
CA SER A 54 -26.18 16.47 -13.69
C SER A 54 -25.61 17.62 -12.83
N PRO A 55 -26.46 18.51 -12.28
CA PRO A 55 -26.00 19.57 -11.38
C PRO A 55 -25.22 19.05 -10.18
N ASN A 56 -25.53 17.83 -9.70
CA ASN A 56 -24.79 17.16 -8.64
C ASN A 56 -23.42 16.64 -9.12
N ALA A 57 -23.35 16.15 -10.36
CA ALA A 57 -22.07 15.76 -10.97
C ALA A 57 -21.19 16.99 -11.25
N LYS A 58 -21.78 18.11 -11.73
CA LYS A 58 -21.08 19.39 -11.88
C LYS A 58 -20.60 19.97 -10.54
N LYS A 59 -21.40 19.88 -9.49
CA LYS A 59 -21.00 20.27 -8.14
C LYS A 59 -19.90 19.38 -7.58
N ARG A 60 -19.90 18.07 -7.87
CA ARG A 60 -18.81 17.15 -7.51
C ARG A 60 -17.52 17.47 -8.29
N LYS A 61 -17.59 17.80 -9.57
CA LYS A 61 -16.42 18.22 -10.38
C LYS A 61 -15.95 19.64 -10.04
N SER A 62 -16.82 20.54 -9.57
CA SER A 62 -16.43 21.93 -9.25
C SER A 62 -15.79 22.10 -7.88
N LYS A 63 -15.93 21.11 -6.97
CA LYS A 63 -15.23 21.09 -5.68
C LYS A 63 -14.17 20.00 -5.73
N GLN A 64 -12.96 20.39 -6.13
CA GLN A 64 -11.80 19.52 -6.05
C GLN A 64 -11.65 19.04 -4.60
N SER A 65 -11.74 17.72 -4.40
CA SER A 65 -11.56 17.13 -3.06
C SER A 65 -10.11 17.33 -2.63
N VAL A 66 -9.92 17.82 -1.41
CA VAL A 66 -8.60 18.06 -0.83
C VAL A 66 -8.37 17.08 0.31
N ILE A 67 -7.36 16.24 0.17
CA ILE A 67 -6.98 15.23 1.15
C ILE A 67 -5.64 15.63 1.79
N GLY A 68 -5.55 15.54 3.11
CA GLY A 68 -4.29 15.64 3.83
C GLY A 68 -3.48 14.35 3.70
N PHE A 69 -2.18 14.48 3.53
CA PHE A 69 -1.25 13.36 3.62
C PHE A 69 -0.27 13.64 4.75
N PHE A 70 -0.28 12.78 5.76
CA PHE A 70 0.61 12.84 6.90
C PHE A 70 1.58 11.67 6.84
N SER A 71 2.81 11.94 6.40
CA SER A 71 3.94 11.01 6.45
C SER A 71 4.87 11.40 7.59
N THR A 72 5.33 10.42 8.35
CA THR A 72 6.35 10.62 9.38
C THR A 72 7.76 10.37 8.87
N TYR A 73 7.89 9.86 7.63
CA TYR A 73 9.20 9.66 6.98
C TYR A 73 9.71 10.95 6.34
N SER A 74 10.98 11.26 6.56
CA SER A 74 11.71 12.29 5.83
C SER A 74 11.99 11.82 4.38
N VAL A 75 12.39 12.76 3.52
CA VAL A 75 12.81 12.42 2.15
C VAL A 75 14.03 11.51 2.14
N GLU A 76 14.95 11.72 3.08
CA GLU A 76 16.15 10.92 3.25
C GLU A 76 15.80 9.48 3.61
N GLU A 77 14.93 9.25 4.58
CA GLU A 77 14.45 7.92 4.97
C GLU A 77 13.70 7.21 3.83
N GLU A 78 12.87 7.95 3.06
CA GLU A 78 12.19 7.39 1.89
C GLU A 78 13.15 6.98 0.76
N LEU A 79 14.31 7.65 0.64
CA LEU A 79 15.34 7.29 -0.34
C LEU A 79 16.16 6.07 0.11
N GLU A 80 16.31 5.87 1.42
CA GLU A 80 16.99 4.70 1.99
C GLU A 80 16.11 3.46 1.94
N ASP A 81 14.84 3.57 2.33
CA ASP A 81 13.84 2.51 2.10
C ASP A 81 12.84 2.94 1.01
N VAL A 82 13.13 2.57 -0.22
CA VAL A 82 12.38 2.89 -1.44
C VAL A 82 10.91 2.42 -1.38
N TYR A 83 10.56 1.54 -0.45
CA TYR A 83 9.17 1.10 -0.28
C TYR A 83 8.23 2.27 0.07
N TYR A 84 8.61 3.11 1.04
CA TYR A 84 7.78 4.25 1.44
C TYR A 84 7.70 5.32 0.35
N LEU A 85 8.78 5.52 -0.40
CA LEU A 85 8.77 6.34 -1.61
C LEU A 85 7.78 5.80 -2.65
N ALA A 86 7.76 4.48 -2.88
CA ALA A 86 6.82 3.85 -3.81
C ALA A 86 5.36 4.04 -3.38
N VAL A 87 5.06 3.94 -2.09
CA VAL A 87 3.70 4.22 -1.56
C VAL A 87 3.32 5.68 -1.79
N ARG A 88 4.21 6.65 -1.51
CA ARG A 88 3.96 8.07 -1.76
C ARG A 88 3.71 8.38 -3.23
N VAL A 89 4.55 7.85 -4.12
CA VAL A 89 4.37 7.99 -5.58
C VAL A 89 3.04 7.38 -6.04
N ALA A 90 2.64 6.23 -5.50
CA ALA A 90 1.35 5.63 -5.80
C ALA A 90 0.18 6.51 -5.33
N VAL A 91 0.28 7.14 -4.15
CA VAL A 91 -0.71 8.11 -3.65
C VAL A 91 -0.82 9.30 -4.60
N GLU A 92 0.29 9.93 -4.98
CA GLU A 92 0.31 11.07 -5.91
C GLU A 92 -0.28 10.70 -7.28
N LYS A 93 0.10 9.55 -7.82
CA LYS A 93 -0.43 9.03 -9.09
C LYS A 93 -1.93 8.81 -9.03
N TYR A 94 -2.43 8.10 -8.01
CA TYR A 94 -3.84 7.79 -7.88
C TYR A 94 -4.69 9.04 -7.69
N THR A 95 -4.23 9.97 -6.86
CA THR A 95 -4.94 11.23 -6.59
C THR A 95 -4.98 12.15 -7.81
N THR A 96 -3.87 12.27 -8.54
CA THR A 96 -3.79 13.03 -9.80
C THR A 96 -4.79 12.48 -10.82
N LEU A 97 -4.81 11.15 -11.04
CA LEU A 97 -5.73 10.50 -11.99
C LEU A 97 -7.21 10.68 -11.60
N ASN A 98 -7.50 10.86 -10.33
CA ASN A 98 -8.87 11.01 -9.81
C ASN A 98 -9.25 12.47 -9.51
N GLY A 99 -8.42 13.45 -9.88
CA GLY A 99 -8.68 14.87 -9.66
C GLY A 99 -8.77 15.26 -8.18
N ILE A 100 -8.01 14.58 -7.31
CA ILE A 100 -7.92 14.84 -5.88
C ILE A 100 -6.68 15.67 -5.64
N GLN A 101 -6.79 16.77 -4.88
CA GLN A 101 -5.65 17.55 -4.43
C GLN A 101 -5.10 16.95 -3.14
N ILE A 102 -3.77 16.81 -3.06
CA ILE A 102 -3.07 16.43 -1.83
C ILE A 102 -2.40 17.64 -1.22
N GLU A 103 -2.51 17.73 0.11
CA GLU A 103 -1.80 18.71 0.93
C GLU A 103 -1.02 17.96 2.03
N MET A 104 0.26 18.26 2.16
CA MET A 104 1.05 17.74 3.29
C MET A 104 0.56 18.36 4.59
N VAL A 105 0.22 17.51 5.56
CA VAL A 105 -0.29 17.96 6.86
C VAL A 105 0.50 17.32 8.00
N GLY A 106 0.50 17.97 9.17
CA GLY A 106 1.14 17.51 10.38
C GLY A 106 0.78 18.41 11.57
N GLU A 107 1.36 18.19 12.74
CA GLU A 107 1.04 18.90 13.99
C GLU A 107 1.16 20.43 13.85
N HIS A 108 2.08 20.91 13.02
CA HIS A 108 2.33 22.33 12.80
C HIS A 108 1.52 22.94 11.65
N SER A 109 0.58 22.22 11.07
CA SER A 109 -0.27 22.72 9.98
C SER A 109 -1.15 23.87 10.44
N SER A 110 -1.30 24.88 9.56
CA SER A 110 -2.16 26.02 9.86
C SER A 110 -3.63 25.60 9.92
N LYS A 111 -4.44 26.35 10.69
CA LYS A 111 -5.89 26.14 10.76
C LYS A 111 -6.56 26.29 9.38
N GLU A 112 -6.05 27.22 8.56
CA GLU A 112 -6.57 27.45 7.21
C GLU A 112 -6.35 26.23 6.32
N LEU A 113 -5.16 25.60 6.36
CA LEU A 113 -4.86 24.37 5.64
C LEU A 113 -5.77 23.22 6.13
N LEU A 114 -5.83 23.02 7.45
CA LEU A 114 -6.69 21.97 8.01
C LEU A 114 -8.18 22.17 7.67
N ASN A 115 -8.66 23.42 7.54
CA ASN A 115 -10.05 23.66 7.14
C ASN A 115 -10.33 23.28 5.68
N LYS A 116 -9.33 23.32 4.80
CA LYS A 116 -9.46 22.89 3.39
C LYS A 116 -9.49 21.38 3.24
N VAL A 117 -8.75 20.67 4.09
CA VAL A 117 -8.61 19.21 4.04
C VAL A 117 -9.88 18.53 4.50
N GLU A 118 -10.40 17.59 3.74
CA GLU A 118 -11.65 16.86 4.02
C GLU A 118 -11.42 15.58 4.85
N GLY A 119 -10.24 14.97 4.72
CA GLY A 119 -9.79 13.77 5.45
C GLY A 119 -8.29 13.60 5.36
N ILE A 120 -7.71 12.69 6.13
CA ILE A 120 -6.26 12.53 6.23
C ILE A 120 -5.86 11.08 5.97
N LEU A 121 -4.91 10.87 5.05
CA LEU A 121 -4.17 9.62 4.88
C LEU A 121 -2.89 9.69 5.71
N CYS A 122 -2.58 8.63 6.43
CA CYS A 122 -1.41 8.54 7.29
C CYS A 122 -0.50 7.40 6.82
N LEU A 123 0.82 7.67 6.70
CA LEU A 123 1.86 6.70 6.35
C LEU A 123 3.04 6.86 7.30
N GLY A 124 3.49 5.77 7.93
CA GLY A 124 4.65 5.78 8.81
C GLY A 124 4.38 5.36 10.24
N SER A 125 5.32 5.63 11.13
CA SER A 125 5.26 5.35 12.57
C SER A 125 4.83 6.61 13.33
N PHE A 126 3.76 6.53 14.11
CA PHE A 126 3.13 7.68 14.75
C PHE A 126 3.30 7.63 16.27
N SER A 127 3.76 8.74 16.85
CA SER A 127 3.85 8.93 18.30
C SER A 127 2.45 9.10 18.93
N GLU A 128 2.39 9.01 20.25
CA GLU A 128 1.16 9.36 21.00
C GLU A 128 0.73 10.82 20.77
N ALA A 129 1.68 11.74 20.57
CA ALA A 129 1.39 13.14 20.26
C ALA A 129 0.69 13.25 18.89
N ASP A 130 1.18 12.54 17.85
CA ASP A 130 0.57 12.51 16.54
C ASP A 130 -0.86 11.97 16.59
N ILE A 131 -1.07 10.87 17.31
CA ILE A 131 -2.39 10.27 17.48
C ILE A 131 -3.36 11.24 18.18
N ASN A 132 -2.89 11.92 19.22
CA ASN A 132 -3.69 12.91 19.94
C ASN A 132 -4.01 14.12 19.05
N TRP A 133 -3.05 14.55 18.20
CA TRP A 133 -3.28 15.59 17.23
C TRP A 133 -4.32 15.15 16.19
N LEU A 134 -4.19 13.97 15.60
CA LEU A 134 -5.17 13.42 14.65
C LEU A 134 -6.58 13.37 15.24
N LYS A 135 -6.75 12.93 16.49
CA LYS A 135 -8.03 12.95 17.21
C LYS A 135 -8.62 14.36 17.33
N LYS A 136 -7.80 15.37 17.61
CA LYS A 136 -8.23 16.77 17.71
C LYS A 136 -8.70 17.36 16.40
N THR A 137 -8.22 16.86 15.25
CA THR A 137 -8.66 17.33 13.92
C THR A 137 -10.15 17.04 13.66
N ARG A 138 -10.70 16.01 14.28
CA ARG A 138 -12.07 15.49 14.06
C ARG A 138 -12.36 15.15 12.60
N LYS A 139 -11.33 14.88 11.81
CA LYS A 139 -11.46 14.48 10.40
C LYS A 139 -11.42 12.96 10.28
N PRO A 140 -12.03 12.40 9.22
CA PRO A 140 -11.77 11.01 8.84
C PRO A 140 -10.27 10.80 8.62
N VAL A 141 -9.74 9.72 9.22
CA VAL A 141 -8.32 9.34 9.12
C VAL A 141 -8.25 7.88 8.71
N ILE A 142 -7.39 7.58 7.73
CA ILE A 142 -7.06 6.21 7.33
C ILE A 142 -5.55 6.03 7.41
N PHE A 143 -5.11 5.03 8.15
CA PHE A 143 -3.71 4.61 8.18
C PHE A 143 -3.42 3.64 7.04
N MET A 144 -2.28 3.82 6.38
CA MET A 144 -1.76 2.91 5.37
C MET A 144 -0.52 2.21 5.91
N ASP A 145 -0.51 0.89 5.83
CA ASP A 145 0.60 -0.01 6.20
C ASP A 145 1.21 0.21 7.58
N THR A 146 0.44 0.80 8.47
CA THR A 146 0.83 1.05 9.86
C THR A 146 -0.06 0.23 10.77
N PHE A 147 0.54 -0.71 11.50
CA PHE A 147 -0.15 -1.44 12.54
C PHE A 147 -0.13 -0.64 13.83
N ARG A 148 -1.31 -0.27 14.32
CA ARG A 148 -1.49 0.15 15.71
C ARG A 148 -2.71 -0.55 16.28
N GLU A 149 -2.58 -1.06 17.49
CA GLU A 149 -3.70 -1.47 18.31
C GLU A 149 -4.45 -0.21 18.78
N SER A 150 -5.16 0.42 17.85
CA SER A 150 -5.99 1.57 18.16
C SER A 150 -7.39 1.33 17.62
N ASP A 151 -8.35 1.30 18.52
CA ASP A 151 -9.78 1.26 18.19
C ASP A 151 -10.32 2.60 17.67
N SER A 152 -9.42 3.56 17.44
CA SER A 152 -9.84 4.94 17.11
C SER A 152 -9.86 5.24 15.62
N PHE A 153 -9.09 4.51 14.78
CA PHE A 153 -8.91 4.83 13.37
C PHE A 153 -8.94 3.57 12.50
N SER A 154 -9.45 3.75 11.28
CA SER A 154 -9.41 2.71 10.27
C SER A 154 -8.02 2.58 9.63
N SER A 155 -7.68 1.37 9.18
CA SER A 155 -6.39 1.11 8.52
C SER A 155 -6.51 0.15 7.35
N VAL A 156 -5.59 0.29 6.39
CA VAL A 156 -5.37 -0.66 5.30
C VAL A 156 -3.93 -1.15 5.41
N LEU A 157 -3.74 -2.44 5.54
CA LEU A 157 -2.47 -3.09 5.87
C LEU A 157 -2.08 -4.09 4.80
N MET A 158 -0.79 -4.28 4.59
CA MET A 158 -0.26 -5.47 3.91
C MET A 158 -0.16 -6.63 4.90
N ASP A 159 -0.50 -7.85 4.45
CA ASP A 159 -0.36 -9.06 5.28
C ASP A 159 1.10 -9.55 5.29
N SER A 160 1.94 -8.85 6.04
CA SER A 160 3.36 -9.21 6.19
C SER A 160 3.52 -10.60 6.82
N ARG A 161 2.60 -11.02 7.69
CA ARG A 161 2.62 -12.36 8.28
C ARG A 161 2.41 -13.45 7.23
N LEU A 162 1.41 -13.29 6.36
CA LEU A 162 1.19 -14.21 5.24
C LEU A 162 2.36 -14.18 4.25
N GLY A 163 2.92 -13.00 3.97
CA GLY A 163 4.07 -12.82 3.11
C GLY A 163 5.29 -13.60 3.62
N THR A 164 5.63 -13.43 4.88
CA THR A 164 6.72 -14.16 5.53
C THR A 164 6.49 -15.66 5.52
N ASN A 165 5.25 -16.10 5.82
CA ASN A 165 4.91 -17.52 5.73
C ASN A 165 5.14 -18.07 4.32
N LYS A 166 4.79 -17.33 3.27
CA LYS A 166 5.05 -17.72 1.86
C LYS A 166 6.54 -17.78 1.56
N ALA A 167 7.32 -16.80 2.00
CA ALA A 167 8.76 -16.74 1.80
C ALA A 167 9.47 -17.94 2.44
N VAL A 168 9.23 -18.18 3.72
CA VAL A 168 9.85 -19.30 4.46
C VAL A 168 9.38 -20.64 3.90
N THR A 169 8.08 -20.78 3.55
CA THR A 169 7.56 -22.01 2.91
C THR A 169 8.27 -22.28 1.58
N CYS A 170 8.49 -21.24 0.78
CA CYS A 170 9.21 -21.38 -0.50
C CYS A 170 10.63 -21.95 -0.29
N LEU A 171 11.36 -21.48 0.70
CA LEU A 171 12.68 -22.01 1.02
C LEU A 171 12.63 -23.46 1.50
N LEU A 172 11.70 -23.79 2.40
CA LEU A 172 11.48 -25.14 2.91
C LEU A 172 11.08 -26.14 1.81
N GLU A 173 10.19 -25.74 0.88
CA GLU A 173 9.78 -26.57 -0.27
C GLU A 173 10.92 -26.82 -1.25
N ASN A 174 11.93 -25.94 -1.28
CA ASN A 174 13.15 -26.15 -2.05
C ASN A 174 14.23 -26.95 -1.30
N GLY A 175 13.92 -27.46 -0.10
CA GLY A 175 14.77 -28.38 0.69
C GLY A 175 15.63 -27.68 1.73
N HIS A 176 15.66 -26.34 1.78
CA HIS A 176 16.47 -25.62 2.76
C HIS A 176 15.97 -25.84 4.18
N LYS A 177 16.87 -26.17 5.11
CA LYS A 177 16.63 -26.29 6.55
C LYS A 177 17.46 -25.30 7.36
N ASP A 178 18.67 -25.01 6.88
CA ASP A 178 19.56 -24.01 7.45
C ASP A 178 19.21 -22.67 6.81
N ILE A 179 18.26 -21.95 7.44
CA ILE A 179 17.69 -20.72 6.90
C ILE A 179 18.00 -19.55 7.85
N GLY A 180 18.67 -18.51 7.32
CA GLY A 180 18.95 -17.27 8.03
C GLY A 180 17.88 -16.18 7.77
N PHE A 181 17.93 -15.15 8.59
CA PHE A 181 17.11 -13.95 8.47
C PHE A 181 17.98 -12.71 8.57
N ILE A 182 17.84 -11.81 7.61
CA ILE A 182 18.38 -10.46 7.65
C ILE A 182 17.21 -9.49 7.69
N GLY A 183 17.06 -8.75 8.79
CA GLY A 183 15.95 -7.83 8.99
C GLY A 183 16.37 -6.47 9.47
N GLY A 184 15.39 -5.57 9.49
CA GLY A 184 15.54 -4.24 10.04
C GLY A 184 14.79 -4.07 11.36
N MET A 185 15.06 -2.97 12.04
CA MET A 185 14.44 -2.58 13.30
C MET A 185 14.11 -1.10 13.25
N ASP A 186 12.79 -0.77 13.15
CA ASP A 186 12.31 0.61 13.14
C ASP A 186 12.30 1.23 14.54
N THR A 187 11.98 0.42 15.55
CA THR A 187 11.93 0.85 16.95
C THR A 187 12.79 -0.07 17.80
N PRO A 188 13.75 0.46 18.56
CA PRO A 188 14.60 -0.35 19.43
C PRO A 188 13.77 -1.20 20.41
N GLY A 189 13.97 -2.52 20.38
CA GLY A 189 13.29 -3.49 21.25
C GLY A 189 11.94 -4.00 20.73
N GLU A 190 11.40 -3.48 19.62
CA GLU A 190 10.21 -4.02 18.97
C GLU A 190 10.60 -4.92 17.79
N LYS A 191 10.07 -6.15 17.77
CA LYS A 191 10.29 -7.06 16.66
C LYS A 191 9.34 -6.74 15.51
N ASP A 192 9.87 -6.66 14.30
CA ASP A 192 9.07 -6.58 13.09
C ASP A 192 8.22 -7.86 12.90
N ALA A 193 7.03 -7.72 12.31
CA ALA A 193 6.13 -8.84 12.09
C ALA A 193 6.76 -9.96 11.24
N ARG A 194 7.67 -9.62 10.32
CA ARG A 194 8.41 -10.57 9.48
C ARG A 194 9.37 -11.42 10.31
N GLN A 195 10.11 -10.79 11.23
CA GLN A 195 10.97 -11.47 12.18
C GLN A 195 10.19 -12.41 13.08
N VAL A 196 9.11 -11.92 13.68
CA VAL A 196 8.26 -12.73 14.59
C VAL A 196 7.76 -13.98 13.88
N VAL A 197 7.22 -13.86 12.68
CA VAL A 197 6.67 -15.00 11.93
C VAL A 197 7.77 -15.95 11.46
N PHE A 198 8.93 -15.44 11.06
CA PHE A 198 10.09 -16.26 10.71
C PHE A 198 10.52 -17.14 11.90
N GLU A 199 10.72 -16.52 13.07
CA GLU A 199 11.12 -17.22 14.29
C GLU A 199 10.05 -18.23 14.75
N GLU A 200 8.76 -17.83 14.79
CA GLU A 200 7.65 -18.71 15.13
C GLU A 200 7.63 -19.96 14.24
N LYS A 201 7.74 -19.76 12.91
CA LYS A 201 7.63 -20.85 11.95
C LYS A 201 8.81 -21.82 12.05
N LEU A 202 10.04 -21.32 12.10
CA LEU A 202 11.21 -22.19 12.21
C LEU A 202 11.32 -22.86 13.60
N SER A 203 10.91 -22.17 14.66
CA SER A 203 10.82 -22.76 16.00
C SER A 203 9.84 -23.94 16.03
N SER A 204 8.67 -23.78 15.41
CA SER A 204 7.66 -24.85 15.35
C SER A 204 8.15 -26.12 14.63
N LEU A 205 9.14 -25.98 13.77
CA LEU A 205 9.79 -27.07 13.03
C LEU A 205 11.12 -27.54 13.66
N SER A 206 11.54 -26.93 14.78
CA SER A 206 12.84 -27.16 15.41
C SER A 206 14.04 -26.85 14.49
N LEU A 207 13.88 -25.84 13.60
CA LEU A 207 14.88 -25.41 12.63
C LEU A 207 15.45 -24.02 12.94
N LEU A 208 14.93 -23.30 13.93
CA LEU A 208 15.43 -21.97 14.27
C LEU A 208 16.83 -22.05 14.86
N ASN A 209 17.78 -21.35 14.23
CA ASN A 209 19.08 -21.03 14.83
C ASN A 209 19.10 -19.52 15.11
N PRO A 210 19.13 -19.08 16.38
CA PRO A 210 19.15 -17.66 16.73
C PRO A 210 20.41 -16.91 16.22
N GLU A 211 21.54 -17.60 16.02
CA GLU A 211 22.77 -17.00 15.48
C GLU A 211 22.62 -16.57 14.01
N TRP A 212 21.61 -17.08 13.31
CA TRP A 212 21.32 -16.73 11.92
C TRP A 212 20.26 -15.63 11.78
N VAL A 213 19.84 -15.00 12.88
CA VAL A 213 18.91 -13.87 12.89
C VAL A 213 19.69 -12.61 13.17
N THR A 214 19.88 -11.80 12.14
CA THR A 214 20.64 -10.54 12.22
C THR A 214 19.73 -9.34 11.90
N LEU A 215 19.95 -8.24 12.62
CA LEU A 215 19.12 -7.05 12.54
C LEU A 215 19.98 -5.79 12.41
N GLY A 216 19.53 -4.87 11.57
CA GLY A 216 20.14 -3.56 11.36
C GLY A 216 19.12 -2.53 10.92
N GLU A 217 19.53 -1.58 10.12
CA GLU A 217 18.64 -0.64 9.44
C GLU A 217 18.12 -1.24 8.13
N TYR A 218 16.98 -0.73 7.62
CA TYR A 218 16.41 -1.19 6.34
C TYR A 218 17.16 -0.63 5.11
N THR A 219 18.48 -0.56 5.16
CA THR A 219 19.35 0.03 4.13
C THR A 219 20.13 -1.03 3.36
N PRO A 220 20.57 -0.75 2.11
CA PRO A 220 21.48 -1.62 1.39
C PRO A 220 22.81 -1.84 2.13
N GLN A 221 23.32 -0.83 2.83
CA GLN A 221 24.57 -0.95 3.58
C GLN A 221 24.44 -1.94 4.74
N ALA A 222 23.34 -1.85 5.52
CA ALA A 222 23.09 -2.83 6.59
C ALA A 222 22.95 -4.24 6.03
N GLY A 223 22.22 -4.43 4.92
CA GLY A 223 22.12 -5.73 4.25
C GLY A 223 23.49 -6.30 3.86
N TYR A 224 24.39 -5.46 3.35
CA TYR A 224 25.76 -5.84 3.00
C TYR A 224 26.56 -6.29 4.24
N ASP A 225 26.55 -5.51 5.31
CA ASP A 225 27.35 -5.78 6.51
C ASP A 225 26.83 -7.04 7.24
N LEU A 226 25.51 -7.17 7.42
CA LEU A 226 24.88 -8.32 8.07
C LEU A 226 25.06 -9.62 7.27
N PHE A 227 25.02 -9.55 5.94
CA PHE A 227 25.28 -10.72 5.11
C PHE A 227 26.72 -11.20 5.31
N LYS A 228 27.72 -10.29 5.31
CA LYS A 228 29.14 -10.66 5.56
C LYS A 228 29.30 -11.26 6.94
N GLU A 229 28.67 -10.72 7.96
CA GLU A 229 28.68 -11.27 9.32
C GLU A 229 28.16 -12.72 9.33
N LEU A 230 27.01 -12.99 8.75
CA LEU A 230 26.44 -14.35 8.66
C LEU A 230 27.38 -15.34 7.95
N MET A 231 28.09 -14.88 6.91
CA MET A 231 28.98 -15.73 6.13
C MET A 231 30.33 -15.99 6.85
N THR A 232 30.64 -15.31 7.96
CA THR A 232 31.85 -15.59 8.79
C THR A 232 31.61 -16.66 9.85
N LEU A 233 30.37 -17.10 10.07
CA LEU A 233 30.06 -18.14 11.05
C LEU A 233 30.65 -19.49 10.61
N ASP A 234 31.04 -20.30 11.56
CA ASP A 234 31.56 -21.67 11.30
C ASP A 234 30.59 -22.52 10.50
N LYS A 235 29.29 -22.31 10.72
CA LYS A 235 28.21 -22.88 9.92
C LYS A 235 27.26 -21.75 9.44
N ALA A 236 27.44 -21.36 8.20
CA ALA A 236 26.54 -20.38 7.55
C ALA A 236 25.22 -21.03 7.09
N PRO A 237 24.11 -20.27 6.99
CA PRO A 237 22.86 -20.76 6.42
C PRO A 237 23.01 -21.06 4.93
N THR A 238 22.16 -21.96 4.40
CA THR A 238 22.09 -22.29 2.96
C THR A 238 21.12 -21.40 2.19
N ALA A 239 20.27 -20.71 2.90
CA ALA A 239 19.32 -19.73 2.36
C ALA A 239 19.08 -18.60 3.35
N ILE A 240 18.78 -17.41 2.86
CA ILE A 240 18.47 -16.26 3.70
C ILE A 240 17.15 -15.63 3.24
N PHE A 241 16.24 -15.41 4.21
CA PHE A 241 15.11 -14.53 4.04
C PHE A 241 15.51 -13.11 4.46
N ILE A 242 15.40 -12.17 3.53
CA ILE A 242 15.77 -10.76 3.70
C ILE A 242 14.48 -9.93 3.80
N ALA A 243 14.37 -9.13 4.84
CA ALA A 243 13.12 -8.44 5.20
C ALA A 243 12.68 -7.36 4.19
N ASN A 244 13.59 -6.82 3.36
CA ASN A 244 13.22 -5.99 2.21
C ASN A 244 14.23 -6.11 1.07
N ASP A 245 13.81 -5.71 -0.13
CA ASP A 245 14.63 -5.80 -1.34
C ASP A 245 15.74 -4.74 -1.37
N SER A 246 15.63 -3.65 -0.61
CA SER A 246 16.72 -2.67 -0.47
C SER A 246 17.93 -3.31 0.22
N MET A 247 17.71 -4.03 1.32
CA MET A 247 18.76 -4.80 1.97
C MET A 247 19.31 -5.91 1.07
N ALA A 248 18.45 -6.56 0.25
CA ALA A 248 18.86 -7.60 -0.67
C ALA A 248 19.90 -7.11 -1.69
N VAL A 249 19.81 -5.86 -2.16
CA VAL A 249 20.84 -5.25 -3.03
C VAL A 249 22.22 -5.29 -2.34
N GLY A 250 22.27 -4.96 -1.05
CA GLY A 250 23.49 -5.06 -0.26
C GLY A 250 24.01 -6.48 -0.12
N CYS A 251 23.10 -7.45 0.13
CA CYS A 251 23.45 -8.88 0.21
C CYS A 251 24.04 -9.40 -1.09
N TYR A 252 23.49 -9.00 -2.25
CA TYR A 252 24.04 -9.37 -3.57
C TYR A 252 25.47 -8.84 -3.76
N LYS A 253 25.71 -7.59 -3.39
CA LYS A 253 27.05 -6.99 -3.44
C LYS A 253 28.02 -7.77 -2.53
N ALA A 254 27.62 -8.08 -1.31
CA ALA A 254 28.44 -8.84 -0.36
C ALA A 254 28.75 -10.26 -0.87
N ALA A 255 27.73 -10.96 -1.40
CA ALA A 255 27.92 -12.29 -2.00
C ALA A 255 28.92 -12.25 -3.15
N HIS A 256 28.81 -11.28 -4.04
CA HIS A 256 29.74 -11.10 -5.16
C HIS A 256 31.17 -10.87 -4.69
N GLU A 257 31.42 -10.01 -3.69
CA GLU A 257 32.74 -9.74 -3.13
C GLU A 257 33.35 -10.96 -2.41
N LEU A 258 32.49 -11.79 -1.80
CA LEU A 258 32.92 -13.06 -1.16
C LEU A 258 33.10 -14.21 -2.16
N GLY A 259 32.81 -13.99 -3.45
CA GLY A 259 32.88 -15.02 -4.48
C GLY A 259 31.77 -16.08 -4.38
N LEU A 260 30.70 -15.79 -3.63
CA LEU A 260 29.53 -16.67 -3.49
C LEU A 260 28.57 -16.48 -4.65
N ARG A 261 28.12 -17.57 -5.24
CA ARG A 261 27.17 -17.58 -6.34
C ARG A 261 25.76 -17.74 -5.81
N ILE A 262 24.86 -16.88 -6.28
CA ILE A 262 23.44 -16.97 -6.04
C ILE A 262 22.83 -17.61 -7.30
N PRO A 263 22.03 -18.67 -7.20
CA PRO A 263 21.64 -19.42 -6.00
C PRO A 263 22.55 -20.61 -5.64
N GLU A 264 23.67 -20.86 -6.38
CA GLU A 264 24.44 -22.11 -6.30
C GLU A 264 25.05 -22.33 -4.92
N ASP A 265 25.58 -21.29 -4.30
CA ASP A 265 26.25 -21.37 -3.00
C ASP A 265 25.30 -20.89 -1.87
N ILE A 266 24.43 -19.93 -2.13
CA ILE A 266 23.45 -19.37 -1.19
C ILE A 266 22.16 -18.97 -1.90
N SER A 267 20.99 -19.39 -1.41
CA SER A 267 19.68 -18.95 -1.91
C SER A 267 19.20 -17.71 -1.17
N LEU A 268 18.64 -16.74 -1.90
CA LEU A 268 18.11 -15.50 -1.31
C LEU A 268 16.64 -15.31 -1.68
N ILE A 269 15.84 -14.84 -0.72
CA ILE A 269 14.47 -14.40 -0.95
C ILE A 269 14.25 -13.05 -0.27
N GLY A 270 13.67 -12.11 -1.00
CA GLY A 270 13.38 -10.75 -0.55
C GLY A 270 11.93 -10.51 -0.17
N PHE A 271 11.61 -9.22 0.00
CA PHE A 271 10.29 -8.73 0.37
C PHE A 271 10.08 -7.32 -0.19
N ASN A 272 8.89 -7.02 -0.68
CA ASN A 272 8.34 -5.81 -1.30
C ASN A 272 8.18 -5.91 -2.82
N ASP A 273 9.03 -6.65 -3.54
CA ASP A 273 9.14 -6.71 -5.01
C ASP A 273 9.39 -5.32 -5.60
N LEU A 274 10.43 -4.65 -5.07
CA LEU A 274 10.89 -3.39 -5.64
C LEU A 274 11.37 -3.57 -7.09
N ALA A 275 11.32 -2.50 -7.87
CA ALA A 275 11.72 -2.55 -9.29
C ALA A 275 13.15 -3.07 -9.50
N SER A 276 14.06 -2.88 -8.55
CA SER A 276 15.42 -3.40 -8.59
C SER A 276 15.49 -4.93 -8.53
N ALA A 277 14.52 -5.60 -7.90
CA ALA A 277 14.54 -7.06 -7.68
C ALA A 277 14.59 -7.86 -8.98
N GLU A 278 13.93 -7.38 -10.03
CA GLU A 278 13.92 -8.01 -11.35
C GLU A 278 15.25 -7.88 -12.09
N PHE A 279 16.02 -6.82 -11.78
CA PHE A 279 17.29 -6.49 -12.47
C PHE A 279 18.53 -6.96 -11.71
N LEU A 280 18.39 -7.56 -10.53
CA LEU A 280 19.48 -8.24 -9.87
C LEU A 280 19.90 -9.48 -10.69
N ILE A 281 21.15 -9.91 -10.57
CA ILE A 281 21.68 -11.06 -11.29
C ILE A 281 22.21 -12.09 -10.28
N PRO A 282 21.51 -13.25 -10.18
CA PRO A 282 20.23 -13.61 -10.81
C PRO A 282 19.04 -12.78 -10.26
N ALA A 283 17.93 -12.75 -10.99
CA ALA A 283 16.74 -12.00 -10.56
C ALA A 283 16.19 -12.52 -9.23
N LEU A 284 15.86 -11.61 -8.31
CA LEU A 284 15.49 -11.94 -6.93
C LEU A 284 14.05 -12.46 -6.83
N THR A 285 13.90 -13.67 -6.28
CA THR A 285 12.62 -14.17 -5.77
C THR A 285 12.21 -13.34 -4.56
N THR A 286 10.98 -12.84 -4.52
CA THR A 286 10.55 -11.91 -3.47
C THR A 286 9.05 -11.97 -3.23
N ILE A 287 8.59 -11.29 -2.19
CA ILE A 287 7.17 -11.14 -1.85
C ILE A 287 6.68 -9.79 -2.38
N ARG A 288 5.75 -9.80 -3.35
CA ARG A 288 5.13 -8.57 -3.88
C ARG A 288 4.05 -8.06 -2.97
N LEU A 289 4.19 -6.81 -2.54
CA LEU A 289 3.14 -6.03 -1.91
C LEU A 289 2.34 -5.27 -2.97
N GLN A 290 1.01 -5.26 -2.85
CA GLN A 290 0.11 -4.65 -3.84
C GLN A 290 -0.06 -3.15 -3.55
N ILE A 291 0.99 -2.36 -3.71
CA ILE A 291 1.04 -0.93 -3.30
C ILE A 291 -0.06 -0.10 -3.98
N ASP A 292 -0.23 -0.23 -5.30
CA ASP A 292 -1.28 0.52 -6.02
C ASP A 292 -2.68 0.20 -5.45
N TYR A 293 -2.92 -1.07 -5.10
CA TYR A 293 -4.20 -1.51 -4.52
C TYR A 293 -4.37 -1.06 -3.07
N LEU A 294 -3.30 -1.04 -2.26
CA LEU A 294 -3.30 -0.46 -0.92
C LEU A 294 -3.81 0.98 -0.96
N VAL A 295 -3.24 1.78 -1.85
CA VAL A 295 -3.58 3.20 -2.01
C VAL A 295 -5.01 3.38 -2.51
N GLU A 296 -5.43 2.61 -3.51
CA GLU A 296 -6.81 2.62 -4.02
C GLU A 296 -7.82 2.36 -2.91
N VAL A 297 -7.61 1.30 -2.13
CA VAL A 297 -8.50 0.91 -1.02
C VAL A 297 -8.50 2.00 0.05
N ALA A 298 -7.33 2.53 0.45
CA ALA A 298 -7.22 3.55 1.48
C ALA A 298 -7.94 4.85 1.08
N ILE A 299 -7.74 5.34 -0.14
CA ILE A 299 -8.40 6.54 -0.63
C ILE A 299 -9.91 6.32 -0.79
N THR A 300 -10.33 5.15 -1.26
CA THR A 300 -11.76 4.80 -1.37
C THR A 300 -12.42 4.77 0.00
N MET A 301 -11.78 4.18 1.00
CA MET A 301 -12.27 4.18 2.39
C MET A 301 -12.34 5.59 2.96
N LEU A 302 -11.32 6.42 2.70
CA LEU A 302 -11.29 7.80 3.16
C LEU A 302 -12.44 8.62 2.55
N LYS A 303 -12.64 8.55 1.22
CA LYS A 303 -13.75 9.20 0.52
C LYS A 303 -15.10 8.79 1.10
N ARG A 304 -15.30 7.50 1.30
CA ARG A 304 -16.52 6.97 1.93
C ARG A 304 -16.72 7.54 3.34
N SER A 305 -15.66 7.64 4.13
CA SER A 305 -15.70 8.17 5.50
C SER A 305 -15.99 9.67 5.53
N ILE A 306 -15.55 10.43 4.52
CA ILE A 306 -15.86 11.84 4.32
C ILE A 306 -17.36 12.03 3.98
N GLU A 307 -17.88 11.20 3.07
CA GLU A 307 -19.30 11.27 2.66
C GLU A 307 -20.24 10.81 3.78
N LYS A 308 -19.87 9.75 4.47
CA LYS A 308 -20.65 9.15 5.58
C LYS A 308 -19.70 8.54 6.59
N PRO A 309 -19.60 9.11 7.80
CA PRO A 309 -18.75 8.57 8.85
C PRO A 309 -19.02 7.09 9.10
N LEU A 310 -17.96 6.31 9.23
CA LEU A 310 -18.07 4.90 9.57
C LEU A 310 -18.51 4.76 11.04
N PRO A 311 -19.43 3.84 11.38
CA PRO A 311 -19.87 3.64 12.76
C PRO A 311 -18.78 3.08 13.66
N TYR A 312 -17.81 2.36 13.07
CA TYR A 312 -16.67 1.74 13.75
C TYR A 312 -15.45 1.82 12.85
N PRO A 313 -14.23 1.86 13.41
CA PRO A 313 -13.00 1.67 12.67
C PRO A 313 -12.97 0.31 11.94
N ILE A 314 -12.45 0.30 10.73
CA ILE A 314 -12.35 -0.90 9.88
C ILE A 314 -10.87 -1.15 9.59
N LYS A 315 -10.44 -2.40 9.76
CA LYS A 315 -9.12 -2.87 9.35
C LYS A 315 -9.25 -3.72 8.09
N VAL A 316 -8.62 -3.29 7.01
CA VAL A 316 -8.53 -4.06 5.75
C VAL A 316 -7.13 -4.61 5.63
N VAL A 317 -7.00 -5.89 5.32
CA VAL A 317 -5.71 -6.56 5.15
C VAL A 317 -5.60 -7.09 3.73
N ILE A 318 -4.54 -6.71 3.01
CA ILE A 318 -4.30 -7.05 1.61
C ILE A 318 -3.27 -8.18 1.54
N PRO A 319 -3.60 -9.32 0.92
CA PRO A 319 -2.68 -10.44 0.82
C PRO A 319 -1.56 -10.14 -0.19
N PRO A 320 -0.29 -10.45 0.15
CA PRO A 320 0.84 -10.34 -0.76
C PRO A 320 0.94 -11.55 -1.68
N GLN A 321 1.78 -11.45 -2.71
CA GLN A 321 2.05 -12.48 -3.70
C GLN A 321 3.53 -12.89 -3.70
N LEU A 322 3.82 -14.20 -3.71
CA LEU A 322 5.17 -14.70 -3.96
C LEU A 322 5.48 -14.57 -5.46
N ILE A 323 6.59 -13.92 -5.80
CA ILE A 323 7.14 -13.79 -7.14
C ILE A 323 8.38 -14.65 -7.22
N LYS A 324 8.26 -15.80 -7.87
CA LYS A 324 9.39 -16.72 -8.07
C LYS A 324 10.24 -16.24 -9.23
N ARG A 325 11.55 -16.13 -9.01
CA ARG A 325 12.60 -15.82 -9.99
C ARG A 325 13.75 -16.81 -9.83
N GLU A 326 14.99 -16.38 -9.97
CA GLU A 326 16.16 -17.25 -10.17
C GLU A 326 17.06 -17.37 -8.92
N SER A 327 16.79 -16.62 -7.84
CA SER A 327 17.66 -16.52 -6.66
C SER A 327 17.54 -17.68 -5.66
N ILE A 328 16.75 -18.71 -5.95
CA ILE A 328 16.56 -19.89 -5.10
C ILE A 328 16.81 -21.15 -5.91
N LYS A 329 17.68 -22.05 -5.39
CA LYS A 329 17.86 -23.41 -5.92
C LYS A 329 17.11 -24.43 -5.08
N LYS A 330 16.87 -25.58 -5.67
CA LYS A 330 16.44 -26.79 -4.96
C LYS A 330 17.66 -27.58 -4.48
N ILE A 331 17.66 -28.03 -3.22
CA ILE A 331 18.74 -28.85 -2.61
C ILE A 331 18.19 -30.20 -2.14
#